data_91b0eede812a1f62fc59c0774121713c
#
_entry.id   91b0eede812a1f62fc59c0774121713c
#
_cell.length_a   1.000
_cell.length_b   1.000
_cell.length_c   1.000
_cell.angle_alpha   90.00
_cell.angle_beta   90.00
_cell.angle_gamma   90.00
#
_symmetry.space_group_name_H-M   'P 1'
#
loop_
_entity.id
_entity.type
_entity.pdbx_description
1 polymer ?
#
loop_
_entity_poly.entity_id
_entity_poly.type
_entity_poly.pdbx_seq_one_letter_code
_entity_poly.pdbx_strand_id
1 'polypeptide(L)'
;MPSLPPEMIVLLAPFVQLFSDRVWRHAQVLVVGALLAPGKRTVTSCLRVMGLSGERHFTNYHRVLNRAQWSTLQAGEILLGLLITWLVPPGAVIVLGADDTIERRSGRKIAAKGCYRDAVRSSKKHVVHCFGLKWIAMMVVGPVPWAKRAWALPFLTVLGWPKAKARRGRHKTSVDWVRQMMKQVRHWLPERLLVLVVDGGFAAVALALACQEQQVTFVTRLRLDAALYHPPAPHSPGKRGRKPTKGKRQRSLKIWAARSDTPWETVDVDWYGGTRKRLAVFSRTALWYTSGVAPVAIRFVLVRDPAGQLSDAAFLCTELQSSPEQILAWVVMRWSVEVTFAETRAHLGIETQRQWSAPAIARTTPVLFGLFSFVTVLALRFCPSGQLPVETTAWYHKAEATFSDCLTLVRQQLWRTWFCTPSPLSADLAQFPREAFECLVNDLPLAA
;
A
#
# COMPACT_ATOMS: atom_id res chain seq x y z
N MET A 1 14.36 -0.92 28.72
CA MET A 1 13.58 -1.35 27.54
C MET A 1 13.66 -2.88 27.51
N PRO A 2 12.57 -3.61 27.28
CA PRO A 2 12.64 -5.06 27.15
C PRO A 2 13.57 -5.45 25.99
N SER A 3 14.20 -6.62 26.10
CA SER A 3 15.01 -7.20 25.04
C SER A 3 14.17 -7.39 23.79
N LEU A 4 14.75 -7.17 22.62
CA LEU A 4 14.09 -7.38 21.32
C LEU A 4 14.62 -8.65 20.67
N PRO A 5 13.80 -9.38 19.91
CA PRO A 5 14.27 -10.49 19.10
C PRO A 5 15.41 -10.04 18.16
N PRO A 6 16.45 -10.87 17.93
CA PRO A 6 17.58 -10.53 17.06
C PRO A 6 17.15 -10.10 15.66
N GLU A 7 16.16 -10.78 15.08
CA GLU A 7 15.60 -10.48 13.77
C GLU A 7 15.02 -9.06 13.71
N MET A 8 14.35 -8.64 14.78
CA MET A 8 13.79 -7.29 14.87
C MET A 8 14.89 -6.24 15.03
N ILE A 9 15.95 -6.53 15.78
CA ILE A 9 17.11 -5.63 15.93
C ILE A 9 17.74 -5.39 14.56
N VAL A 10 17.97 -6.44 13.78
CA VAL A 10 18.55 -6.36 12.43
C VAL A 10 17.68 -5.50 11.50
N LEU A 11 16.36 -5.68 11.52
CA LEU A 11 15.46 -4.91 10.68
C LEU A 11 15.29 -3.45 11.15
N LEU A 12 15.45 -3.16 12.43
CA LEU A 12 15.38 -1.80 12.98
C LEU A 12 16.70 -1.04 12.82
N ALA A 13 17.83 -1.72 12.70
CA ALA A 13 19.16 -1.09 12.66
C ALA A 13 19.29 0.00 11.57
N PRO A 14 18.80 -0.16 10.32
CA PRO A 14 18.89 0.89 9.31
C PRO A 14 18.16 2.19 9.68
N PHE A 15 17.15 2.13 10.56
CA PHE A 15 16.38 3.31 10.97
C PHE A 15 17.07 4.15 12.04
N VAL A 16 18.10 3.62 12.71
CA VAL A 16 18.87 4.34 13.77
C VAL A 16 19.36 5.69 13.28
N GLN A 17 19.88 5.74 12.06
CA GLN A 17 20.44 6.97 11.46
C GLN A 17 19.43 8.12 11.32
N LEU A 18 18.13 7.86 11.43
CA LEU A 18 17.09 8.89 11.36
C LEU A 18 16.97 9.71 12.65
N PHE A 19 17.54 9.24 13.73
CA PHE A 19 17.31 9.77 15.07
C PHE A 19 18.62 10.03 15.81
N SER A 20 18.60 10.94 16.77
CA SER A 20 19.62 10.94 17.82
C SER A 20 19.38 9.77 18.79
N ASP A 21 20.41 9.31 19.48
CA ASP A 21 20.34 8.15 20.40
C ASP A 21 19.20 8.27 21.42
N ARG A 22 19.01 9.46 21.98
CA ARG A 22 17.93 9.73 22.94
C ARG A 22 16.55 9.59 22.27
N VAL A 23 16.38 10.11 21.10
CA VAL A 23 15.10 10.03 20.35
C VAL A 23 14.85 8.62 19.88
N TRP A 24 15.90 7.91 19.46
CA TRP A 24 15.83 6.52 19.04
C TRP A 24 15.27 5.59 20.12
N ARG A 25 15.78 5.71 21.36
CA ARG A 25 15.24 4.92 22.49
C ARG A 25 13.75 5.10 22.69
N HIS A 26 13.26 6.33 22.60
CA HIS A 26 11.82 6.60 22.69
C HIS A 26 11.04 6.11 21.46
N ALA A 27 11.61 6.21 20.26
CA ALA A 27 11.00 5.71 19.01
C ALA A 27 10.84 4.19 19.04
N GLN A 28 11.84 3.45 19.51
CA GLN A 28 11.75 1.99 19.69
C GLN A 28 10.60 1.59 20.62
N VAL A 29 10.45 2.26 21.77
CA VAL A 29 9.34 2.03 22.70
C VAL A 29 7.98 2.26 22.00
N LEU A 30 7.88 3.32 21.18
CA LEU A 30 6.64 3.60 20.46
C LEU A 30 6.34 2.57 19.39
N VAL A 31 7.35 2.08 18.66
CA VAL A 31 7.19 1.04 17.63
C VAL A 31 6.74 -0.27 18.27
N VAL A 32 7.47 -0.76 19.28
CA VAL A 32 7.13 -1.99 19.98
C VAL A 32 5.77 -1.86 20.66
N GLY A 33 5.53 -0.75 21.35
CA GLY A 33 4.24 -0.46 21.97
C GLY A 33 3.09 -0.40 20.96
N ALA A 34 3.30 0.09 19.74
CA ALA A 34 2.28 0.09 18.69
C ALA A 34 1.97 -1.32 18.17
N LEU A 35 2.95 -2.22 18.15
CA LEU A 35 2.74 -3.63 17.81
C LEU A 35 1.99 -4.38 18.91
N LEU A 36 2.37 -4.18 20.17
CA LEU A 36 1.81 -4.90 21.31
C LEU A 36 0.49 -4.33 21.82
N ALA A 37 0.21 -3.01 21.63
CA ALA A 37 -1.01 -2.40 22.17
C ALA A 37 -2.27 -3.00 21.56
N PRO A 38 -3.22 -3.49 22.36
CA PRO A 38 -4.56 -3.85 21.88
C PRO A 38 -5.37 -2.58 21.54
N GLY A 39 -6.20 -2.61 20.52
CA GLY A 39 -7.14 -1.54 20.18
C GLY A 39 -6.48 -0.22 19.77
N LYS A 40 -6.67 0.86 20.53
CA LYS A 40 -6.27 2.22 20.13
C LYS A 40 -4.74 2.44 20.17
N ARG A 41 -4.16 2.93 19.06
CA ARG A 41 -2.71 3.25 18.94
C ARG A 41 -2.45 4.70 19.36
N THR A 42 -2.62 4.99 20.65
CA THR A 42 -2.21 6.27 21.24
C THR A 42 -0.83 6.13 21.89
N VAL A 43 -0.09 7.22 22.04
CA VAL A 43 1.21 7.20 22.75
C VAL A 43 1.07 6.60 24.15
N THR A 44 0.02 6.98 24.89
CA THR A 44 -0.24 6.45 26.23
C THR A 44 -0.60 4.97 26.25
N SER A 45 -1.30 4.46 25.23
CA SER A 45 -1.55 3.01 25.11
C SER A 45 -0.25 2.25 24.84
N CYS A 46 0.63 2.78 23.98
CA CYS A 46 1.95 2.20 23.76
C CYS A 46 2.77 2.17 25.05
N LEU A 47 2.80 3.26 25.81
CA LEU A 47 3.53 3.30 27.09
C LEU A 47 2.97 2.31 28.10
N ARG A 48 1.65 2.19 28.19
CA ARG A 48 1.01 1.26 29.11
C ARG A 48 1.40 -0.19 28.87
N VAL A 49 1.33 -0.65 27.60
CA VAL A 49 1.71 -2.03 27.27
C VAL A 49 3.21 -2.29 27.45
N MET A 50 4.03 -1.25 27.39
CA MET A 50 5.47 -1.31 27.64
C MET A 50 5.84 -1.20 29.12
N GLY A 51 4.90 -1.30 30.06
CA GLY A 51 5.13 -1.19 31.49
C GLY A 51 5.51 0.23 31.98
N LEU A 52 5.28 1.27 31.14
CA LEU A 52 5.67 2.66 31.39
C LEU A 52 4.50 3.53 31.83
N SER A 53 3.50 2.97 32.51
CA SER A 53 2.34 3.74 33.01
C SER A 53 2.71 4.80 34.05
N GLY A 54 3.79 4.55 34.82
CA GLY A 54 4.33 5.49 35.81
C GLY A 54 5.36 6.49 35.27
N GLU A 55 5.64 6.53 33.97
CA GLU A 55 6.66 7.39 33.38
C GLU A 55 6.29 8.86 33.47
N ARG A 56 6.94 9.62 34.34
CA ARG A 56 6.67 11.05 34.57
C ARG A 56 7.04 11.92 33.36
N HIS A 57 8.02 11.51 32.57
CA HIS A 57 8.48 12.21 31.37
C HIS A 57 7.81 11.71 30.08
N PHE A 58 6.60 11.20 30.15
CA PHE A 58 5.85 10.67 29.01
C PHE A 58 5.73 11.65 27.84
N THR A 59 5.86 12.93 28.07
CA THR A 59 5.88 13.97 27.03
C THR A 59 7.05 13.80 26.03
N ASN A 60 8.16 13.15 26.42
CA ASN A 60 9.28 12.89 25.54
C ASN A 60 8.87 11.96 24.38
N TYR A 61 7.99 11.00 24.64
CA TYR A 61 7.44 10.11 23.60
C TYR A 61 6.53 10.85 22.62
N HIS A 62 5.73 11.81 23.09
CA HIS A 62 4.97 12.71 22.22
C HIS A 62 5.90 13.58 21.36
N ARG A 63 7.05 14.00 21.91
CA ARG A 63 8.04 14.82 21.20
C ARG A 63 8.71 14.08 20.05
N VAL A 64 8.82 12.74 20.06
CA VAL A 64 9.25 11.94 18.90
C VAL A 64 8.39 12.24 17.69
N LEU A 65 7.08 12.38 17.88
CA LEU A 65 6.15 12.60 16.78
C LEU A 65 6.01 14.07 16.39
N ASN A 66 6.03 15.01 17.36
CA ASN A 66 5.66 16.40 17.10
C ASN A 66 6.82 17.41 17.08
N ARG A 67 8.01 17.06 17.59
CA ARG A 67 9.16 17.99 17.70
C ARG A 67 10.47 17.43 17.15
N ALA A 68 10.76 16.14 17.35
CA ALA A 68 12.02 15.55 16.89
C ALA A 68 12.22 15.72 15.38
N GLN A 69 13.44 15.94 14.98
CA GLN A 69 13.83 16.11 13.57
C GLN A 69 14.11 14.75 12.94
N TRP A 70 13.18 14.21 12.18
CA TRP A 70 13.35 13.01 11.40
C TRP A 70 12.37 12.98 10.22
N SER A 71 12.71 12.24 9.17
CA SER A 71 12.01 12.24 7.90
C SER A 71 11.25 10.92 7.66
N THR A 72 9.94 11.00 7.46
CA THR A 72 9.14 9.86 7.00
C THR A 72 9.49 9.44 5.57
N LEU A 73 10.02 10.36 4.75
CA LEU A 73 10.49 10.05 3.41
C LEU A 73 11.70 9.13 3.45
N GLN A 74 12.71 9.45 4.26
CA GLN A 74 13.89 8.60 4.46
C GLN A 74 13.52 7.26 5.13
N ALA A 75 12.59 7.27 6.09
CA ALA A 75 12.05 6.03 6.65
C ALA A 75 11.39 5.15 5.58
N GLY A 76 10.67 5.76 4.63
CA GLY A 76 10.08 5.07 3.48
C GLY A 76 11.13 4.48 2.53
N GLU A 77 12.22 5.17 2.27
CA GLU A 77 13.36 4.68 1.48
C GLU A 77 14.00 3.44 2.12
N ILE A 78 14.29 3.51 3.42
CA ILE A 78 14.84 2.38 4.18
C ILE A 78 13.88 1.17 4.12
N LEU A 79 12.58 1.42 4.35
CA LEU A 79 11.58 0.36 4.31
C LEU A 79 11.45 -0.25 2.91
N LEU A 80 11.48 0.55 1.85
CA LEU A 80 11.50 0.07 0.47
C LEU A 80 12.72 -0.84 0.22
N GLY A 81 13.91 -0.43 0.67
CA GLY A 81 15.12 -1.26 0.60
C GLY A 81 14.94 -2.62 1.27
N LEU A 82 14.37 -2.65 2.48
CA LEU A 82 14.07 -3.89 3.19
C LEU A 82 13.06 -4.76 2.41
N LEU A 83 11.98 -4.17 1.88
CA LEU A 83 10.99 -4.91 1.10
C LEU A 83 11.60 -5.55 -0.16
N ILE A 84 12.44 -4.81 -0.87
CA ILE A 84 13.11 -5.33 -2.07
C ILE A 84 14.08 -6.46 -1.69
N THR A 85 14.89 -6.28 -0.66
CA THR A 85 15.88 -7.27 -0.22
C THR A 85 15.23 -8.60 0.17
N TRP A 86 14.07 -8.56 0.83
CA TRP A 86 13.47 -9.76 1.43
C TRP A 86 12.37 -10.40 0.60
N LEU A 87 11.73 -9.65 -0.31
CA LEU A 87 10.51 -10.12 -1.00
C LEU A 87 10.61 -10.07 -2.52
N VAL A 88 11.59 -9.37 -3.09
CA VAL A 88 11.71 -9.25 -4.54
C VAL A 88 12.95 -9.97 -5.02
N PRO A 89 12.82 -11.01 -5.85
CA PRO A 89 13.99 -11.71 -6.42
C PRO A 89 14.91 -10.75 -7.18
N PRO A 90 16.23 -11.01 -7.19
CA PRO A 90 17.17 -10.22 -7.98
C PRO A 90 16.75 -10.16 -9.45
N GLY A 91 16.80 -8.98 -10.05
CA GLY A 91 16.41 -8.78 -11.46
C GLY A 91 14.90 -8.80 -11.76
N ALA A 92 14.07 -9.23 -10.82
CA ALA A 92 12.62 -9.24 -11.02
C ALA A 92 12.03 -7.81 -11.12
N VAL A 93 10.93 -7.71 -11.85
CA VAL A 93 10.13 -6.48 -11.97
C VAL A 93 9.52 -6.16 -10.60
N ILE A 94 9.64 -4.89 -10.19
CA ILE A 94 8.99 -4.40 -8.98
C ILE A 94 7.62 -3.83 -9.36
N VAL A 95 6.57 -4.49 -8.90
CA VAL A 95 5.19 -4.00 -9.07
C VAL A 95 4.85 -3.07 -7.91
N LEU A 96 4.43 -1.87 -8.25
CA LEU A 96 4.01 -0.84 -7.31
C LEU A 96 2.50 -0.64 -7.42
N GLY A 97 1.82 -0.60 -6.29
CA GLY A 97 0.43 -0.17 -6.19
C GLY A 97 0.35 1.21 -5.56
N ALA A 98 -0.59 2.04 -6.02
CA ALA A 98 -0.88 3.30 -5.35
C ALA A 98 -2.38 3.54 -5.30
N ASP A 99 -2.85 4.04 -4.15
CA ASP A 99 -4.24 4.41 -3.97
C ASP A 99 -4.39 5.47 -2.87
N ASP A 100 -5.57 6.08 -2.79
CA ASP A 100 -5.87 7.01 -1.70
C ASP A 100 -6.92 6.45 -0.74
N THR A 101 -6.80 6.86 0.52
CA THR A 101 -7.73 6.47 1.57
C THR A 101 -8.02 7.62 2.50
N ILE A 102 -9.17 7.57 3.18
CA ILE A 102 -9.59 8.57 4.15
C ILE A 102 -9.48 7.99 5.55
N GLU A 103 -8.66 8.60 6.37
CA GLU A 103 -8.62 8.39 7.82
C GLU A 103 -9.67 9.30 8.46
N ARG A 104 -10.74 8.73 9.00
CA ARG A 104 -11.83 9.50 9.62
C ARG A 104 -11.35 10.23 10.88
N ARG A 105 -11.47 11.54 10.88
CA ARG A 105 -11.01 12.41 11.98
C ARG A 105 -11.92 13.65 12.13
N SER A 106 -12.38 13.92 13.33
CA SER A 106 -13.34 15.01 13.62
C SER A 106 -12.77 16.20 14.40
N GLY A 107 -11.54 16.13 14.92
CA GLY A 107 -10.93 17.15 15.76
C GLY A 107 -10.92 18.56 15.13
N ARG A 108 -11.30 19.58 15.89
CA ARG A 108 -11.35 20.98 15.41
C ARG A 108 -9.97 21.55 15.08
N LYS A 109 -8.93 21.15 15.83
CA LYS A 109 -7.54 21.64 15.68
C LYS A 109 -6.77 20.98 14.53
N ILE A 110 -7.36 20.04 13.79
CA ILE A 110 -6.68 19.34 12.70
C ILE A 110 -6.73 20.20 11.45
N ALA A 111 -5.62 20.85 11.11
CA ALA A 111 -5.54 21.79 10.01
C ALA A 111 -5.84 21.15 8.64
N ALA A 112 -5.30 19.95 8.36
CA ALA A 112 -5.46 19.25 7.09
C ALA A 112 -6.79 18.51 6.93
N LYS A 113 -7.69 18.56 7.92
CA LYS A 113 -9.00 17.90 7.86
C LYS A 113 -9.86 18.44 6.73
N GLY A 114 -10.35 17.57 5.87
CA GLY A 114 -11.31 17.86 4.81
C GLY A 114 -12.64 17.13 5.00
N CYS A 115 -13.62 17.49 4.17
CA CYS A 115 -14.86 16.74 3.98
C CYS A 115 -14.75 15.96 2.68
N TYR A 116 -14.91 14.66 2.71
CA TYR A 116 -14.74 13.76 1.58
C TYR A 116 -15.92 12.80 1.45
N ARG A 117 -16.16 12.34 0.23
CA ARG A 117 -17.08 11.24 0.01
C ARG A 117 -16.50 9.97 0.64
N ASP A 118 -17.28 9.33 1.50
CA ASP A 118 -16.93 8.02 2.09
C ASP A 118 -17.28 6.92 1.07
N ALA A 119 -16.27 6.36 0.41
CA ALA A 119 -16.46 5.35 -0.62
C ALA A 119 -17.06 4.05 -0.07
N VAL A 120 -16.77 3.72 1.18
CA VAL A 120 -17.26 2.48 1.84
C VAL A 120 -18.75 2.58 2.19
N ARG A 121 -19.20 3.76 2.62
CA ARG A 121 -20.60 4.00 3.05
C ARG A 121 -21.50 4.52 1.94
N SER A 122 -20.91 4.98 0.81
CA SER A 122 -21.68 5.53 -0.30
C SER A 122 -22.08 4.45 -1.28
N SER A 123 -23.30 4.55 -1.80
CA SER A 123 -23.79 3.77 -2.94
C SER A 123 -24.01 4.67 -4.17
N LYS A 124 -24.48 4.08 -5.27
CA LYS A 124 -24.90 4.86 -6.47
C LYS A 124 -26.06 5.81 -6.17
N LYS A 125 -26.96 5.43 -5.23
CA LYS A 125 -28.17 6.19 -4.89
C LYS A 125 -28.01 7.06 -3.63
N HIS A 126 -27.01 6.81 -2.79
CA HIS A 126 -26.83 7.53 -1.53
C HIS A 126 -25.36 7.88 -1.31
N VAL A 127 -25.06 9.17 -1.28
CA VAL A 127 -23.70 9.68 -1.08
C VAL A 127 -23.53 10.10 0.37
N VAL A 128 -22.61 9.43 1.06
CA VAL A 128 -22.22 9.74 2.46
C VAL A 128 -20.91 10.52 2.43
N HIS A 129 -20.84 11.60 3.20
CA HIS A 129 -19.62 12.36 3.41
C HIS A 129 -19.09 12.15 4.84
N CYS A 130 -17.78 12.16 4.98
CA CYS A 130 -17.10 12.10 6.27
C CYS A 130 -16.00 13.16 6.38
N PHE A 131 -15.76 13.63 7.60
CA PHE A 131 -14.57 14.42 7.90
C PHE A 131 -13.37 13.52 8.11
N GLY A 132 -12.23 13.89 7.53
CA GLY A 132 -11.04 13.08 7.66
C GLY A 132 -9.79 13.71 7.06
N LEU A 133 -8.73 12.91 7.08
CA LEU A 133 -7.45 13.17 6.44
C LEU A 133 -7.34 12.27 5.21
N LYS A 134 -6.97 12.84 4.09
CA LYS A 134 -6.76 12.09 2.85
C LYS A 134 -5.31 11.66 2.76
N TRP A 135 -5.07 10.38 2.69
CA TRP A 135 -3.74 9.78 2.54
C TRP A 135 -3.60 9.16 1.16
N ILE A 136 -2.45 9.36 0.55
CA ILE A 136 -2.03 8.67 -0.67
C ILE A 136 -0.88 7.75 -0.27
N ALA A 137 -1.03 6.45 -0.49
CA ALA A 137 -0.04 5.45 -0.16
C ALA A 137 0.50 4.77 -1.41
N MET A 138 1.81 4.53 -1.43
CA MET A 138 2.50 3.72 -2.43
C MET A 138 3.06 2.47 -1.76
N MET A 139 2.87 1.33 -2.40
CA MET A 139 3.08 0.00 -1.86
C MET A 139 3.87 -0.85 -2.86
N VAL A 140 4.76 -1.71 -2.38
CA VAL A 140 5.26 -2.84 -3.18
C VAL A 140 4.19 -3.91 -3.21
N VAL A 141 3.86 -4.41 -4.38
CA VAL A 141 2.84 -5.46 -4.57
C VAL A 141 3.52 -6.73 -5.06
N GLY A 142 3.38 -7.81 -4.31
CA GLY A 142 4.03 -9.06 -4.65
C GLY A 142 3.55 -10.25 -3.84
N PRO A 143 4.02 -11.44 -4.19
CA PRO A 143 3.71 -12.66 -3.45
C PRO A 143 4.36 -12.64 -2.07
N VAL A 144 3.70 -13.28 -1.11
CA VAL A 144 4.27 -13.68 0.17
C VAL A 144 4.19 -15.20 0.30
N PRO A 145 5.14 -15.89 0.95
CA PRO A 145 5.23 -17.35 0.89
C PRO A 145 4.00 -18.10 1.43
N TRP A 146 3.26 -17.50 2.37
CA TRP A 146 2.14 -18.12 3.07
C TRP A 146 0.76 -17.79 2.50
N ALA A 147 0.69 -17.04 1.40
CA ALA A 147 -0.59 -16.67 0.80
C ALA A 147 -0.57 -16.86 -0.72
N LYS A 148 -1.68 -17.36 -1.27
CA LYS A 148 -1.85 -17.51 -2.73
C LYS A 148 -2.03 -16.17 -3.44
N ARG A 149 -2.58 -15.18 -2.74
CA ARG A 149 -2.76 -13.83 -3.29
C ARG A 149 -1.53 -12.95 -3.05
N ALA A 150 -1.30 -11.99 -3.94
CA ALA A 150 -0.32 -10.94 -3.69
C ALA A 150 -0.72 -10.07 -2.49
N TRP A 151 0.27 -9.52 -1.79
CA TRP A 151 0.11 -8.52 -0.74
C TRP A 151 0.63 -7.17 -1.23
N ALA A 152 0.01 -6.10 -0.76
CA ALA A 152 0.46 -4.74 -1.00
C ALA A 152 1.10 -4.18 0.28
N LEU A 153 2.37 -3.83 0.21
CA LEU A 153 3.22 -3.50 1.34
C LEU A 153 3.57 -2.01 1.32
N PRO A 154 2.91 -1.16 2.14
CA PRO A 154 3.11 0.28 2.15
C PRO A 154 4.52 0.65 2.61
N PHE A 155 5.17 1.55 1.86
CA PHE A 155 6.47 2.09 2.23
C PHE A 155 6.51 3.62 2.19
N LEU A 156 5.65 4.26 1.40
CA LEU A 156 5.60 5.70 1.27
C LEU A 156 4.14 6.18 1.34
N THR A 157 3.86 7.07 2.29
CA THR A 157 2.51 7.60 2.50
C THR A 157 2.57 9.10 2.71
N VAL A 158 1.75 9.86 1.99
CA VAL A 158 1.71 11.32 2.02
C VAL A 158 0.32 11.84 2.35
N LEU A 159 0.29 12.99 3.03
CA LEU A 159 -0.95 13.67 3.41
C LEU A 159 -1.41 14.63 2.30
N GLY A 160 -2.58 14.35 1.72
CA GLY A 160 -3.25 15.24 0.78
C GLY A 160 -4.00 16.35 1.51
N TRP A 161 -3.74 17.61 1.15
CA TRP A 161 -4.45 18.75 1.71
C TRP A 161 -5.71 19.08 0.90
N PRO A 162 -6.84 19.39 1.54
CA PRO A 162 -8.02 19.89 0.85
C PRO A 162 -7.71 21.18 0.09
N LYS A 163 -8.29 21.35 -1.11
CA LYS A 163 -8.04 22.52 -1.97
C LYS A 163 -8.26 23.86 -1.21
N ALA A 164 -9.33 23.96 -0.43
CA ALA A 164 -9.67 25.15 0.36
C ALA A 164 -8.67 25.48 1.48
N LYS A 165 -7.85 24.52 1.91
CA LYS A 165 -6.87 24.66 3.02
C LYS A 165 -5.42 24.56 2.57
N ALA A 166 -5.17 24.20 1.32
CA ALA A 166 -3.84 24.23 0.76
C ALA A 166 -3.35 25.66 0.61
N ARG A 167 -2.07 25.91 0.87
CA ARG A 167 -1.47 27.21 0.55
C ARG A 167 -1.66 27.50 -0.93
N ARG A 168 -1.94 28.77 -1.28
CA ARG A 168 -2.20 29.22 -2.65
C ARG A 168 -1.12 28.66 -3.61
N GLY A 169 -1.56 28.02 -4.69
CA GLY A 169 -0.69 27.38 -5.70
C GLY A 169 -0.04 26.05 -5.28
N ARG A 170 -0.30 25.51 -4.09
CA ARG A 170 0.32 24.28 -3.57
C ARG A 170 -0.64 23.10 -3.40
N HIS A 171 -1.87 23.20 -3.89
CA HIS A 171 -2.78 22.06 -3.88
C HIS A 171 -2.31 20.99 -4.89
N LYS A 172 -2.26 19.74 -4.46
CA LYS A 172 -1.97 18.59 -5.30
C LYS A 172 -3.13 17.60 -5.23
N THR A 173 -3.54 17.11 -6.38
CA THR A 173 -4.48 16.00 -6.50
C THR A 173 -3.80 14.69 -6.11
N SER A 174 -4.59 13.59 -5.95
CA SER A 174 -4.01 12.26 -5.72
C SER A 174 -3.10 11.84 -6.87
N VAL A 175 -3.47 12.16 -8.11
CA VAL A 175 -2.65 11.93 -9.32
C VAL A 175 -1.31 12.69 -9.26
N ASP A 176 -1.32 13.97 -8.85
CA ASP A 176 -0.08 14.76 -8.72
C ASP A 176 0.85 14.19 -7.65
N TRP A 177 0.27 13.69 -6.53
CA TRP A 177 1.04 13.02 -5.50
C TRP A 177 1.67 11.73 -6.01
N VAL A 178 0.91 10.87 -6.71
CA VAL A 178 1.46 9.63 -7.29
C VAL A 178 2.57 9.94 -8.30
N ARG A 179 2.42 10.97 -9.15
CA ARG A 179 3.49 11.42 -10.05
C ARG A 179 4.77 11.78 -9.29
N GLN A 180 4.65 12.54 -8.20
CA GLN A 180 5.79 12.92 -7.37
C GLN A 180 6.41 11.71 -6.67
N MET A 181 5.60 10.81 -6.13
CA MET A 181 6.07 9.58 -5.47
C MET A 181 6.81 8.68 -6.47
N MET A 182 6.31 8.53 -7.69
CA MET A 182 6.99 7.75 -8.74
C MET A 182 8.35 8.32 -9.09
N LYS A 183 8.45 9.65 -9.23
CA LYS A 183 9.75 10.31 -9.45
C LYS A 183 10.73 10.02 -8.31
N GLN A 184 10.24 10.03 -7.06
CA GLN A 184 11.06 9.71 -5.90
C GLN A 184 11.49 8.25 -5.89
N VAL A 185 10.59 7.31 -6.18
CA VAL A 185 10.91 5.87 -6.26
C VAL A 185 11.92 5.60 -7.38
N ARG A 186 11.77 6.22 -8.56
CA ARG A 186 12.76 6.12 -9.64
C ARG A 186 14.13 6.63 -9.20
N HIS A 187 14.19 7.73 -8.43
CA HIS A 187 15.45 8.23 -7.86
C HIS A 187 16.11 7.23 -6.92
N TRP A 188 15.33 6.54 -6.08
CA TRP A 188 15.83 5.50 -5.17
C TRP A 188 16.23 4.20 -5.89
N LEU A 189 15.59 3.92 -7.03
CA LEU A 189 15.73 2.67 -7.79
C LEU A 189 16.02 2.96 -9.28
N PRO A 190 17.18 3.57 -9.62
CA PRO A 190 17.43 4.09 -10.96
C PRO A 190 17.45 3.00 -12.04
N GLU A 191 17.90 1.79 -11.72
CA GLU A 191 18.13 0.72 -12.70
C GLU A 191 17.07 -0.40 -12.66
N ARG A 192 16.10 -0.33 -11.72
CA ARG A 192 15.12 -1.40 -11.57
C ARG A 192 13.96 -1.26 -12.57
N LEU A 193 13.49 -2.38 -13.06
CA LEU A 193 12.24 -2.44 -13.84
C LEU A 193 11.04 -2.20 -12.91
N LEU A 194 10.25 -1.17 -13.20
CA LEU A 194 9.12 -0.74 -12.38
C LEU A 194 7.82 -0.82 -13.17
N VAL A 195 6.78 -1.34 -12.54
CA VAL A 195 5.40 -1.33 -13.02
C VAL A 195 4.55 -0.62 -11.97
N LEU A 196 3.78 0.40 -12.37
CA LEU A 196 2.80 1.07 -11.50
C LEU A 196 1.39 0.60 -11.88
N VAL A 197 0.71 -0.02 -10.94
CA VAL A 197 -0.68 -0.48 -11.11
C VAL A 197 -1.60 0.33 -10.20
N VAL A 198 -2.59 1.02 -10.78
CA VAL A 198 -3.54 1.86 -10.03
C VAL A 198 -4.98 1.61 -10.48
N ASP A 199 -5.94 2.11 -9.72
CA ASP A 199 -7.35 2.03 -10.09
C ASP A 199 -7.72 3.03 -11.20
N GLY A 200 -8.97 2.94 -11.70
CA GLY A 200 -9.49 3.84 -12.74
C GLY A 200 -9.61 5.30 -12.31
N GLY A 201 -9.59 5.62 -11.01
CA GLY A 201 -9.57 6.99 -10.49
C GLY A 201 -8.25 7.71 -10.78
N PHE A 202 -7.18 6.95 -11.00
CA PHE A 202 -5.86 7.47 -11.39
C PHE A 202 -5.62 7.39 -12.91
N ALA A 203 -6.60 6.96 -13.71
CA ALA A 203 -6.47 6.85 -15.16
C ALA A 203 -6.39 8.24 -15.82
N ALA A 204 -5.21 8.83 -15.83
CA ALA A 204 -4.91 10.14 -16.41
C ALA A 204 -3.74 10.05 -17.39
N VAL A 205 -3.91 10.64 -18.61
CA VAL A 205 -2.85 10.69 -19.63
C VAL A 205 -1.60 11.35 -19.06
N ALA A 206 -1.76 12.39 -18.23
CA ALA A 206 -0.64 13.06 -17.57
C ALA A 206 0.15 12.16 -16.61
N LEU A 207 -0.49 11.18 -15.95
CA LEU A 207 0.22 10.19 -15.13
C LEU A 207 0.96 9.18 -16.01
N ALA A 208 0.32 8.71 -17.09
CA ALA A 208 0.94 7.80 -18.03
C ALA A 208 2.21 8.41 -18.66
N LEU A 209 2.17 9.68 -19.06
CA LEU A 209 3.35 10.41 -19.57
C LEU A 209 4.44 10.50 -18.51
N ALA A 210 4.09 10.89 -17.29
CA ALA A 210 5.06 10.97 -16.20
C ALA A 210 5.70 9.61 -15.89
N CYS A 211 4.97 8.50 -16.02
CA CYS A 211 5.51 7.15 -15.90
C CYS A 211 6.47 6.84 -17.05
N GLN A 212 6.12 7.17 -18.29
CA GLN A 212 7.01 6.99 -19.46
C GLN A 212 8.32 7.79 -19.32
N GLU A 213 8.25 9.05 -18.88
CA GLU A 213 9.42 9.88 -18.60
C GLU A 213 10.36 9.26 -17.56
N GLN A 214 9.80 8.50 -16.62
CA GLN A 214 10.52 7.79 -15.57
C GLN A 214 10.84 6.32 -15.95
N GLN A 215 10.59 5.89 -17.18
CA GLN A 215 10.75 4.50 -17.63
C GLN A 215 10.00 3.50 -16.72
N VAL A 216 8.77 3.84 -16.34
CA VAL A 216 7.88 3.01 -15.54
C VAL A 216 6.72 2.55 -16.41
N THR A 217 6.48 1.25 -16.44
CA THR A 217 5.27 0.70 -17.08
C THR A 217 4.04 1.09 -16.27
N PHE A 218 3.06 1.67 -16.92
CA PHE A 218 1.83 2.12 -16.28
C PHE A 218 0.66 1.23 -16.67
N VAL A 219 -0.07 0.70 -15.67
CA VAL A 219 -1.22 -0.18 -15.84
C VAL A 219 -2.39 0.36 -15.04
N THR A 220 -3.55 0.50 -15.68
CA THR A 220 -4.77 0.95 -15.00
C THR A 220 -6.04 0.51 -15.75
N ARG A 221 -7.18 0.62 -15.07
CA ARG A 221 -8.48 0.45 -15.71
C ARG A 221 -8.75 1.61 -16.67
N LEU A 222 -9.18 1.26 -17.89
CA LEU A 222 -9.54 2.21 -18.93
C LEU A 222 -11.08 2.32 -19.03
N ARG A 223 -11.59 3.52 -19.25
CA ARG A 223 -13.02 3.72 -19.50
C ARG A 223 -13.39 3.16 -20.87
N LEU A 224 -14.56 2.56 -21.00
CA LEU A 224 -15.04 2.01 -22.29
C LEU A 224 -15.32 3.10 -23.35
N ASP A 225 -15.49 4.36 -22.92
CA ASP A 225 -15.66 5.54 -23.78
C ASP A 225 -14.35 6.34 -23.99
N ALA A 226 -13.20 5.80 -23.55
CA ALA A 226 -11.92 6.48 -23.68
C ALA A 226 -11.62 6.90 -25.13
N ALA A 227 -11.01 8.08 -25.28
CA ALA A 227 -10.66 8.63 -26.58
C ALA A 227 -9.35 8.00 -27.09
N LEU A 228 -9.49 6.99 -27.93
CA LEU A 228 -8.41 6.26 -28.56
C LEU A 228 -8.26 6.66 -30.03
N TYR A 229 -7.02 6.71 -30.51
CA TYR A 229 -6.68 7.15 -31.86
C TYR A 229 -5.68 6.20 -32.51
N HIS A 230 -5.69 6.18 -33.83
CA HIS A 230 -4.62 5.56 -34.62
C HIS A 230 -3.35 6.41 -34.55
N PRO A 231 -2.19 5.82 -34.79
CA PRO A 231 -0.97 6.58 -35.03
C PRO A 231 -1.18 7.61 -36.16
N PRO A 232 -0.49 8.75 -36.14
CA PRO A 232 -0.57 9.71 -37.23
C PRO A 232 -0.01 9.08 -38.52
N ALA A 233 -0.59 9.47 -39.67
CA ALA A 233 -0.01 9.13 -40.94
C ALA A 233 1.41 9.74 -41.05
N PRO A 234 2.33 9.07 -41.78
CA PRO A 234 3.65 9.64 -42.06
C PRO A 234 3.51 11.06 -42.65
N HIS A 235 4.36 11.98 -42.19
CA HIS A 235 4.32 13.34 -42.72
C HIS A 235 4.94 13.37 -44.12
N SER A 236 4.15 13.77 -45.12
CA SER A 236 4.62 13.87 -46.49
C SER A 236 5.71 14.95 -46.60
N PRO A 237 6.85 14.69 -47.26
CA PRO A 237 7.84 15.72 -47.52
C PRO A 237 7.23 16.92 -48.22
N GLY A 238 7.56 18.14 -47.78
CA GLY A 238 7.08 19.38 -48.40
C GLY A 238 5.74 19.92 -47.89
N LYS A 239 5.00 19.18 -47.06
CA LYS A 239 3.75 19.68 -46.48
C LYS A 239 4.06 20.69 -45.35
N ARG A 240 3.61 21.93 -45.52
CA ARG A 240 3.71 22.99 -44.52
C ARG A 240 2.70 22.77 -43.37
N GLY A 241 3.07 23.16 -42.16
CA GLY A 241 2.19 23.13 -41.00
C GLY A 241 2.67 22.24 -39.85
N ARG A 242 1.94 22.26 -38.73
CA ARG A 242 2.27 21.45 -37.54
C ARG A 242 2.07 19.97 -37.84
N LYS A 243 3.06 19.13 -37.52
CA LYS A 243 2.97 17.67 -37.65
C LYS A 243 1.81 17.14 -36.80
N PRO A 244 0.93 16.29 -37.36
CA PRO A 244 -0.14 15.68 -36.59
C PRO A 244 0.46 14.75 -35.51
N THR A 245 -0.04 14.87 -34.28
CA THR A 245 0.40 14.04 -33.15
C THR A 245 -0.42 12.76 -33.01
N LYS A 246 -1.57 12.66 -33.70
CA LYS A 246 -2.48 11.51 -33.69
C LYS A 246 -3.21 11.40 -35.03
N GLY A 247 -3.66 10.18 -35.36
CA GLY A 247 -4.45 9.88 -36.54
C GLY A 247 -5.96 9.99 -36.29
N LYS A 248 -6.74 9.22 -37.05
CA LYS A 248 -8.22 9.17 -36.93
C LYS A 248 -8.57 8.54 -35.55
N ARG A 249 -9.72 9.01 -35.00
CA ARG A 249 -10.27 8.43 -33.77
C ARG A 249 -10.73 6.99 -34.04
N GLN A 250 -10.36 6.08 -33.13
CA GLN A 250 -10.82 4.69 -33.16
C GLN A 250 -12.26 4.59 -32.63
N ARG A 251 -12.93 3.51 -32.94
CA ARG A 251 -14.22 3.14 -32.32
C ARG A 251 -14.03 3.01 -30.83
N SER A 252 -15.01 3.43 -30.04
CA SER A 252 -14.94 3.26 -28.57
C SER A 252 -14.93 1.78 -28.18
N LEU A 253 -14.32 1.46 -27.04
CA LEU A 253 -14.29 0.09 -26.54
C LEU A 253 -15.70 -0.43 -26.23
N LYS A 254 -16.66 0.47 -25.91
CA LYS A 254 -18.06 0.11 -25.75
C LYS A 254 -18.67 -0.43 -27.06
N ILE A 255 -18.31 0.16 -28.21
CA ILE A 255 -18.75 -0.32 -29.52
C ILE A 255 -18.10 -1.67 -29.82
N TRP A 256 -16.80 -1.82 -29.59
CA TRP A 256 -16.11 -3.10 -29.75
C TRP A 256 -16.74 -4.19 -28.87
N ALA A 257 -17.07 -3.89 -27.62
CA ALA A 257 -17.74 -4.83 -26.74
C ALA A 257 -19.11 -5.29 -27.27
N ALA A 258 -19.87 -4.39 -27.93
CA ALA A 258 -21.23 -4.71 -28.42
C ALA A 258 -21.25 -5.44 -29.77
N ARG A 259 -20.15 -5.49 -30.53
CA ARG A 259 -20.10 -6.10 -31.86
C ARG A 259 -19.94 -7.62 -31.77
N SER A 260 -20.60 -8.32 -32.66
CA SER A 260 -20.52 -9.77 -32.85
C SER A 260 -19.23 -10.21 -33.56
N ASP A 261 -18.65 -9.32 -34.40
CA ASP A 261 -17.43 -9.58 -35.18
C ASP A 261 -16.13 -9.15 -34.48
N THR A 262 -16.18 -8.81 -33.17
CA THR A 262 -14.98 -8.52 -32.40
C THR A 262 -14.16 -9.82 -32.25
N PRO A 263 -12.87 -9.83 -32.66
CA PRO A 263 -12.06 -11.02 -32.62
C PRO A 263 -11.59 -11.28 -31.18
N TRP A 264 -12.43 -11.94 -30.42
CA TRP A 264 -12.14 -12.33 -29.05
C TRP A 264 -11.19 -13.53 -29.02
N GLU A 265 -10.16 -13.44 -28.19
CA GLU A 265 -9.24 -14.53 -27.86
C GLU A 265 -9.56 -15.01 -26.43
N THR A 266 -9.40 -16.31 -26.18
CA THR A 266 -9.63 -16.89 -24.85
C THR A 266 -8.32 -16.97 -24.11
N VAL A 267 -8.28 -16.47 -22.87
CA VAL A 267 -7.11 -16.54 -21.97
C VAL A 267 -7.53 -17.10 -20.62
N ASP A 268 -6.64 -17.90 -20.03
CA ASP A 268 -6.79 -18.38 -18.66
C ASP A 268 -5.90 -17.54 -17.74
N VAL A 269 -6.50 -16.90 -16.74
CA VAL A 269 -5.78 -16.01 -15.82
C VAL A 269 -6.04 -16.40 -14.37
N ASP A 270 -5.05 -16.19 -13.52
CA ASP A 270 -5.24 -16.22 -12.08
C ASP A 270 -6.09 -15.01 -11.69
N TRP A 271 -7.22 -15.26 -11.03
CA TRP A 271 -8.21 -14.26 -10.69
C TRP A 271 -8.27 -14.04 -9.17
N TYR A 272 -9.11 -13.12 -8.76
CA TYR A 272 -9.30 -12.80 -7.34
C TYR A 272 -9.60 -14.06 -6.51
N GLY A 273 -9.03 -14.14 -5.31
CA GLY A 273 -9.21 -15.27 -4.40
C GLY A 273 -8.42 -16.53 -4.79
N GLY A 274 -7.42 -16.43 -5.67
CA GLY A 274 -6.58 -17.55 -6.12
C GLY A 274 -7.32 -18.54 -7.02
N THR A 275 -8.46 -18.13 -7.60
CA THR A 275 -9.21 -18.92 -8.57
C THR A 275 -8.66 -18.70 -9.98
N ARG A 276 -8.62 -19.73 -10.80
CA ARG A 276 -8.31 -19.61 -12.23
C ARG A 276 -9.58 -19.32 -12.99
N LYS A 277 -9.57 -18.28 -13.85
CA LYS A 277 -10.74 -17.86 -14.61
C LYS A 277 -10.43 -17.77 -16.10
N ARG A 278 -11.32 -18.32 -16.91
CA ARG A 278 -11.28 -18.21 -18.36
C ARG A 278 -12.01 -16.95 -18.80
N LEU A 279 -11.33 -16.07 -19.52
CA LEU A 279 -11.86 -14.78 -19.99
C LEU A 279 -11.69 -14.65 -21.49
N ALA A 280 -12.64 -13.97 -22.15
CA ALA A 280 -12.48 -13.51 -23.50
C ALA A 280 -11.84 -12.12 -23.50
N VAL A 281 -10.77 -11.95 -24.30
CA VAL A 281 -10.01 -10.70 -24.38
C VAL A 281 -9.93 -10.22 -25.83
N PHE A 282 -9.96 -8.91 -26.02
CA PHE A 282 -9.62 -8.24 -27.26
C PHE A 282 -8.59 -7.17 -26.98
N SER A 283 -7.40 -7.31 -27.61
CA SER A 283 -6.26 -6.44 -27.34
C SER A 283 -5.69 -5.83 -28.61
N ARG A 284 -5.41 -4.53 -28.57
CA ARG A 284 -4.73 -3.77 -29.65
C ARG A 284 -3.93 -2.62 -29.08
N THR A 285 -3.05 -2.06 -29.91
CA THR A 285 -2.36 -0.81 -29.61
C THR A 285 -3.17 0.38 -30.09
N ALA A 286 -3.07 1.50 -29.36
CA ALA A 286 -3.75 2.76 -29.69
C ALA A 286 -2.98 3.93 -29.07
N LEU A 287 -3.29 5.14 -29.52
CA LEU A 287 -2.88 6.36 -28.84
C LEU A 287 -4.02 6.82 -27.91
N TRP A 288 -3.74 6.85 -26.61
CA TRP A 288 -4.66 7.43 -25.63
C TRP A 288 -4.42 8.93 -25.52
N TYR A 289 -5.49 9.73 -25.61
CA TYR A 289 -5.38 11.17 -25.70
C TYR A 289 -6.41 11.91 -24.86
N THR A 290 -5.96 13.00 -24.27
CA THR A 290 -6.78 14.04 -23.63
C THR A 290 -6.32 15.40 -24.13
N SER A 291 -7.23 16.35 -24.33
CA SER A 291 -6.91 17.70 -24.79
C SER A 291 -5.86 18.37 -23.86
N GLY A 292 -4.92 19.11 -24.46
CA GLY A 292 -3.87 19.83 -23.75
C GLY A 292 -2.66 18.99 -23.32
N VAL A 293 -2.67 17.67 -23.60
CA VAL A 293 -1.58 16.76 -23.22
C VAL A 293 -1.13 15.95 -24.45
N ALA A 294 0.15 15.56 -24.53
CA ALA A 294 0.63 14.70 -25.60
C ALA A 294 -0.08 13.33 -25.54
N PRO A 295 -0.36 12.71 -26.71
CA PRO A 295 -0.92 11.37 -26.73
C PRO A 295 0.08 10.34 -26.23
N VAL A 296 -0.40 9.29 -25.57
CA VAL A 296 0.40 8.17 -25.04
C VAL A 296 0.07 6.93 -25.83
N ALA A 297 1.10 6.23 -26.32
CA ALA A 297 0.93 4.91 -26.90
C ALA A 297 0.63 3.89 -25.79
N ILE A 298 -0.42 3.13 -25.98
CA ILE A 298 -0.86 2.11 -25.04
C ILE A 298 -1.25 0.82 -25.76
N ARG A 299 -1.14 -0.30 -25.08
CA ARG A 299 -1.88 -1.51 -25.37
C ARG A 299 -3.12 -1.51 -24.49
N PHE A 300 -4.31 -1.64 -25.07
CA PHE A 300 -5.52 -1.88 -24.31
C PHE A 300 -5.90 -3.36 -24.34
N VAL A 301 -6.54 -3.81 -23.28
CA VAL A 301 -7.16 -5.14 -23.17
C VAL A 301 -8.62 -4.93 -22.77
N LEU A 302 -9.53 -5.22 -23.68
CA LEU A 302 -10.96 -5.29 -23.42
C LEU A 302 -11.27 -6.72 -22.96
N VAL A 303 -11.98 -6.86 -21.87
CA VAL A 303 -12.23 -8.13 -21.18
C VAL A 303 -13.71 -8.39 -21.08
N ARG A 304 -14.11 -9.61 -21.39
CA ARG A 304 -15.46 -10.15 -21.21
C ARG A 304 -15.41 -11.44 -20.43
N ASP A 305 -16.32 -11.60 -19.51
CA ASP A 305 -16.57 -12.84 -18.82
C ASP A 305 -17.59 -13.67 -19.64
N PRO A 306 -17.20 -14.81 -20.25
CA PRO A 306 -18.15 -15.64 -20.97
C PRO A 306 -19.28 -16.19 -20.09
N ALA A 307 -19.04 -16.35 -18.79
CA ALA A 307 -20.05 -16.80 -17.83
C ALA A 307 -21.05 -15.69 -17.42
N GLY A 308 -20.85 -14.44 -17.89
CA GLY A 308 -21.74 -13.31 -17.60
C GLY A 308 -21.76 -12.80 -16.15
N GLN A 309 -20.85 -13.28 -15.31
CA GLN A 309 -20.79 -12.89 -13.91
C GLN A 309 -20.16 -11.48 -13.71
N LEU A 310 -19.31 -11.06 -14.65
CA LEU A 310 -18.63 -9.76 -14.63
C LEU A 310 -19.09 -8.91 -15.83
N SER A 311 -19.23 -7.63 -15.59
CA SER A 311 -19.45 -6.66 -16.69
C SER A 311 -18.18 -6.48 -17.51
N ASP A 312 -18.34 -6.20 -18.81
CA ASP A 312 -17.23 -5.84 -19.70
C ASP A 312 -16.37 -4.74 -19.07
N ALA A 313 -15.05 -4.92 -19.12
CA ALA A 313 -14.09 -3.99 -18.57
C ALA A 313 -12.91 -3.82 -19.53
N ALA A 314 -12.23 -2.69 -19.45
CA ALA A 314 -11.03 -2.47 -20.23
C ALA A 314 -9.88 -2.01 -19.32
N PHE A 315 -8.67 -2.40 -19.71
CA PHE A 315 -7.43 -2.04 -19.05
C PHE A 315 -6.43 -1.52 -20.06
N LEU A 316 -5.46 -0.75 -19.63
CA LEU A 316 -4.37 -0.27 -20.46
C LEU A 316 -3.02 -0.61 -19.83
N CYS A 317 -2.03 -0.76 -20.70
CA CYS A 317 -0.62 -0.86 -20.35
C CYS A 317 0.19 0.05 -21.29
N THR A 318 1.17 0.78 -20.77
CA THR A 318 2.08 1.58 -21.60
C THR A 318 3.22 0.77 -22.21
N GLU A 319 3.45 -0.46 -21.71
CA GLU A 319 4.35 -1.44 -22.35
C GLU A 319 3.58 -2.17 -23.45
N LEU A 320 3.92 -1.88 -24.71
CA LEU A 320 3.15 -2.34 -25.86
C LEU A 320 3.31 -3.83 -26.16
N GLN A 321 4.38 -4.44 -25.69
CA GLN A 321 4.68 -5.86 -25.91
C GLN A 321 4.14 -6.78 -24.81
N SER A 322 3.63 -6.23 -23.71
CA SER A 322 3.05 -7.06 -22.64
C SER A 322 1.85 -7.86 -23.16
N SER A 323 1.78 -9.15 -22.83
CA SER A 323 0.64 -9.98 -23.20
C SER A 323 -0.64 -9.57 -22.42
N PRO A 324 -1.84 -9.87 -22.92
CA PRO A 324 -3.08 -9.65 -22.18
C PRO A 324 -3.08 -10.30 -20.80
N GLU A 325 -2.57 -11.53 -20.69
CA GLU A 325 -2.48 -12.29 -19.43
C GLU A 325 -1.60 -11.56 -18.42
N GLN A 326 -0.44 -11.04 -18.85
CA GLN A 326 0.48 -10.30 -18.00
C GLN A 326 -0.16 -8.99 -17.48
N ILE A 327 -0.88 -8.28 -18.36
CA ILE A 327 -1.59 -7.05 -17.98
C ILE A 327 -2.68 -7.37 -16.95
N LEU A 328 -3.45 -8.44 -17.17
CA LEU A 328 -4.51 -8.87 -16.25
C LEU A 328 -3.95 -9.37 -14.93
N ALA A 329 -2.82 -10.08 -14.92
CA ALA A 329 -2.13 -10.49 -13.70
C ALA A 329 -1.78 -9.27 -12.83
N TRP A 330 -1.19 -8.22 -13.41
CA TRP A 330 -0.91 -6.98 -12.67
C TRP A 330 -2.18 -6.31 -12.14
N VAL A 331 -3.25 -6.27 -12.94
CA VAL A 331 -4.54 -5.69 -12.53
C VAL A 331 -5.14 -6.42 -11.34
N VAL A 332 -5.08 -7.76 -11.33
CA VAL A 332 -5.58 -8.58 -10.22
C VAL A 332 -4.78 -8.33 -8.95
N MET A 333 -3.46 -8.21 -9.05
CA MET A 333 -2.60 -7.91 -7.89
C MET A 333 -2.97 -6.59 -7.20
N ARG A 334 -3.48 -5.59 -7.93
CA ARG A 334 -3.86 -4.28 -7.37
C ARG A 334 -4.89 -4.36 -6.23
N TRP A 335 -5.81 -5.35 -6.28
CA TRP A 335 -6.83 -5.50 -5.25
C TRP A 335 -6.26 -5.62 -3.83
N SER A 336 -5.04 -6.14 -3.69
CA SER A 336 -4.36 -6.24 -2.39
C SER A 336 -4.13 -4.88 -1.71
N VAL A 337 -4.10 -3.77 -2.46
CA VAL A 337 -4.00 -2.41 -1.90
C VAL A 337 -5.21 -2.09 -1.01
N GLU A 338 -6.42 -2.42 -1.48
CA GLU A 338 -7.66 -2.21 -0.73
C GLU A 338 -7.71 -3.09 0.52
N VAL A 339 -7.25 -4.33 0.40
CA VAL A 339 -7.13 -5.26 1.52
C VAL A 339 -6.17 -4.69 2.58
N THR A 340 -5.02 -4.17 2.18
CA THR A 340 -4.05 -3.58 3.12
C THR A 340 -4.65 -2.39 3.89
N PHE A 341 -5.44 -1.55 3.24
CA PHE A 341 -6.15 -0.48 3.95
C PHE A 341 -7.17 -1.01 4.97
N ALA A 342 -7.85 -2.10 4.68
CA ALA A 342 -8.78 -2.74 5.62
C ALA A 342 -8.02 -3.34 6.82
N GLU A 343 -6.98 -4.13 6.55
CA GLU A 343 -6.15 -4.80 7.58
C GLU A 343 -5.45 -3.79 8.50
N THR A 344 -4.92 -2.69 7.96
CA THR A 344 -4.28 -1.65 8.78
C THR A 344 -5.26 -0.92 9.70
N ARG A 345 -6.52 -0.77 9.29
CA ARG A 345 -7.58 -0.27 10.19
C ARG A 345 -7.94 -1.28 11.26
N ALA A 346 -8.10 -2.54 10.89
CA ALA A 346 -8.49 -3.60 11.80
C ALA A 346 -7.40 -3.87 12.86
N HIS A 347 -6.13 -3.96 12.45
CA HIS A 347 -5.07 -4.52 13.28
C HIS A 347 -4.01 -3.51 13.73
N LEU A 348 -3.80 -2.40 13.02
CA LEU A 348 -2.77 -1.39 13.36
C LEU A 348 -3.37 -0.07 13.87
N GLY A 349 -4.67 -0.04 14.10
CA GLY A 349 -5.36 1.08 14.74
C GLY A 349 -5.35 2.38 13.94
N ILE A 350 -5.31 2.32 12.60
CA ILE A 350 -5.61 3.48 11.76
C ILE A 350 -7.02 3.98 12.11
N GLU A 351 -7.21 5.30 12.21
CA GLU A 351 -8.41 6.02 12.71
C GLU A 351 -8.53 6.09 14.24
N THR A 352 -7.68 5.40 15.01
CA THR A 352 -7.72 5.45 16.48
C THR A 352 -6.78 6.48 17.09
N GLN A 353 -5.90 7.08 16.30
CA GLN A 353 -4.92 8.08 16.74
C GLN A 353 -5.60 9.34 17.27
N ARG A 354 -4.96 10.02 18.24
CA ARG A 354 -5.47 11.24 18.89
C ARG A 354 -4.63 12.47 18.64
N GLN A 355 -3.55 12.37 17.87
CA GLN A 355 -2.69 13.51 17.54
C GLN A 355 -3.47 14.54 16.71
N TRP A 356 -3.21 15.81 16.98
CA TRP A 356 -3.84 16.94 16.30
C TRP A 356 -2.82 17.90 15.67
N SER A 357 -1.55 17.88 16.11
CA SER A 357 -0.51 18.73 15.52
C SER A 357 -0.10 18.20 14.14
N ALA A 358 0.16 19.10 13.22
CA ALA A 358 0.50 18.73 11.84
C ALA A 358 1.74 17.81 11.73
N PRO A 359 2.86 18.03 12.47
CA PRO A 359 3.99 17.12 12.44
C PRO A 359 3.65 15.72 12.95
N ALA A 360 2.90 15.61 14.05
CA ALA A 360 2.55 14.31 14.61
C ALA A 360 1.61 13.52 13.69
N ILE A 361 0.65 14.19 13.06
CA ILE A 361 -0.22 13.58 12.05
C ILE A 361 0.61 13.06 10.87
N ALA A 362 1.48 13.92 10.30
CA ALA A 362 2.31 13.58 9.15
C ALA A 362 3.29 12.43 9.39
N ARG A 363 3.50 12.03 10.65
CA ARG A 363 4.41 10.94 11.04
C ARG A 363 3.68 9.69 11.50
N THR A 364 2.61 9.83 12.30
CA THR A 364 1.96 8.68 12.93
C THR A 364 1.31 7.76 11.91
N THR A 365 0.49 8.27 11.01
CA THR A 365 -0.23 7.44 10.03
C THR A 365 0.72 6.78 9.02
N PRO A 366 1.73 7.47 8.44
CA PRO A 366 2.74 6.79 7.62
C PRO A 366 3.48 5.67 8.36
N VAL A 367 3.84 5.87 9.64
CA VAL A 367 4.48 4.80 10.44
C VAL A 367 3.54 3.62 10.62
N LEU A 368 2.27 3.83 10.95
CA LEU A 368 1.31 2.72 11.11
C LEU A 368 1.11 1.94 9.81
N PHE A 369 1.05 2.62 8.65
CA PHE A 369 1.07 1.93 7.36
C PHE A 369 2.38 1.16 7.14
N GLY A 370 3.52 1.77 7.44
CA GLY A 370 4.84 1.12 7.34
C GLY A 370 4.99 -0.09 8.25
N LEU A 371 4.33 -0.10 9.41
CA LEU A 371 4.34 -1.26 10.32
C LEU A 371 3.68 -2.49 9.70
N PHE A 372 2.70 -2.35 8.80
CA PHE A 372 2.17 -3.48 8.04
C PHE A 372 3.27 -4.20 7.27
N SER A 373 4.06 -3.44 6.53
CA SER A 373 5.19 -3.96 5.75
C SER A 373 6.31 -4.51 6.64
N PHE A 374 6.63 -3.79 7.72
CA PHE A 374 7.66 -4.21 8.68
C PHE A 374 7.29 -5.54 9.36
N VAL A 375 6.04 -5.70 9.80
CA VAL A 375 5.53 -6.95 10.39
C VAL A 375 5.59 -8.10 9.39
N THR A 376 5.24 -7.85 8.13
CA THR A 376 5.31 -8.86 7.08
C THR A 376 6.73 -9.36 6.86
N VAL A 377 7.71 -8.46 6.77
CA VAL A 377 9.14 -8.84 6.65
C VAL A 377 9.63 -9.55 7.90
N LEU A 378 9.20 -9.10 9.08
CA LEU A 378 9.59 -9.72 10.35
C LEU A 378 9.01 -11.14 10.49
N ALA A 379 7.75 -11.35 10.08
CA ALA A 379 7.14 -12.67 10.02
C ALA A 379 7.91 -13.63 9.09
N LEU A 380 8.36 -13.13 7.93
CA LEU A 380 9.21 -13.89 7.02
C LEU A 380 10.56 -14.29 7.67
N ARG A 381 11.14 -13.41 8.48
CA ARG A 381 12.38 -13.68 9.23
C ARG A 381 12.18 -14.71 10.33
N PHE A 382 11.05 -14.71 11.01
CA PHE A 382 10.72 -15.72 12.02
C PHE A 382 10.32 -17.07 11.42
N CYS A 383 9.84 -17.09 10.17
CA CYS A 383 9.42 -18.29 9.45
C CYS A 383 10.10 -18.40 8.09
N PRO A 384 11.43 -18.71 8.03
CA PRO A 384 12.16 -18.79 6.75
C PRO A 384 11.63 -19.87 5.81
N SER A 385 10.96 -20.90 6.34
CA SER A 385 10.29 -21.94 5.53
C SER A 385 9.08 -21.41 4.75
N GLY A 386 8.61 -20.19 5.04
CA GLY A 386 7.39 -19.63 4.47
C GLY A 386 6.09 -20.20 5.03
N GLN A 387 6.16 -21.13 5.98
CA GLN A 387 4.98 -21.68 6.65
C GLN A 387 4.70 -20.90 7.92
N LEU A 388 3.70 -20.03 7.85
CA LEU A 388 3.26 -19.24 9.00
C LEU A 388 2.32 -20.09 9.86
N PRO A 389 2.48 -20.12 11.19
CA PRO A 389 1.49 -20.74 12.07
C PRO A 389 0.12 -20.08 11.86
N VAL A 390 -0.89 -20.90 11.60
CA VAL A 390 -2.27 -20.45 11.47
C VAL A 390 -3.04 -21.03 12.63
N GLU A 391 -3.78 -20.18 13.34
CA GLU A 391 -4.64 -20.64 14.41
C GLU A 391 -5.80 -21.47 13.82
N THR A 392 -5.91 -22.69 14.29
CA THR A 392 -6.98 -23.61 13.93
C THR A 392 -7.75 -23.98 15.18
N THR A 393 -9.05 -23.72 15.20
CA THR A 393 -9.94 -24.11 16.28
C THR A 393 -10.90 -25.21 15.82
N ALA A 394 -11.55 -25.88 16.75
CA ALA A 394 -12.54 -26.93 16.44
C ALA A 394 -13.72 -26.42 15.59
N TRP A 395 -14.01 -25.13 15.65
CA TRP A 395 -15.13 -24.47 14.95
C TRP A 395 -14.72 -23.58 13.77
N TYR A 396 -13.43 -23.35 13.55
CA TYR A 396 -12.95 -22.51 12.46
C TYR A 396 -11.62 -23.01 11.89
N HIS A 397 -11.65 -23.42 10.64
CA HIS A 397 -10.48 -23.81 9.87
C HIS A 397 -10.06 -22.67 8.94
N LYS A 398 -8.91 -22.10 9.17
CA LYS A 398 -8.35 -21.03 8.35
C LYS A 398 -7.45 -21.61 7.27
N ALA A 399 -7.81 -21.40 6.00
CA ALA A 399 -7.12 -22.01 4.87
C ALA A 399 -5.77 -21.34 4.54
N GLU A 400 -5.60 -20.04 4.84
CA GLU A 400 -4.40 -19.25 4.53
C GLU A 400 -4.11 -18.28 5.66
N ALA A 401 -2.81 -18.03 5.90
CA ALA A 401 -2.41 -17.00 6.85
C ALA A 401 -2.74 -15.59 6.34
N THR A 402 -3.17 -14.74 7.26
CA THR A 402 -3.49 -13.33 7.02
C THR A 402 -2.54 -12.43 7.77
N PHE A 403 -2.71 -11.12 7.66
CA PHE A 403 -1.90 -10.16 8.40
C PHE A 403 -2.06 -10.32 9.92
N SER A 404 -3.24 -10.69 10.41
CA SER A 404 -3.41 -10.94 11.85
C SER A 404 -2.51 -12.07 12.36
N ASP A 405 -2.29 -13.13 11.57
CA ASP A 405 -1.37 -14.22 11.97
C ASP A 405 0.08 -13.76 12.00
N CYS A 406 0.51 -12.94 11.01
CA CYS A 406 1.82 -12.31 11.03
C CYS A 406 2.01 -11.46 12.30
N LEU A 407 1.02 -10.65 12.64
CA LEU A 407 1.07 -9.77 13.80
C LEU A 407 1.05 -10.59 15.10
N THR A 408 0.26 -11.65 15.17
CA THR A 408 0.22 -12.58 16.29
C THR A 408 1.58 -13.23 16.51
N LEU A 409 2.19 -13.77 15.46
CA LEU A 409 3.54 -14.34 15.53
C LEU A 409 4.56 -13.32 16.07
N VAL A 410 4.56 -12.10 15.52
CA VAL A 410 5.48 -11.04 15.96
C VAL A 410 5.26 -10.69 17.43
N ARG A 411 4.02 -10.60 17.90
CA ARG A 411 3.67 -10.36 19.30
C ARG A 411 4.12 -11.49 20.20
N GLN A 412 3.91 -12.75 19.79
CA GLN A 412 4.38 -13.93 20.52
C GLN A 412 5.91 -13.91 20.71
N GLN A 413 6.66 -13.61 19.64
CA GLN A 413 8.12 -13.51 19.71
C GLN A 413 8.59 -12.37 20.64
N LEU A 414 7.91 -11.22 20.59
CA LEU A 414 8.19 -10.10 21.49
C LEU A 414 7.92 -10.47 22.95
N TRP A 415 6.78 -11.09 23.24
CA TRP A 415 6.45 -11.52 24.61
C TRP A 415 7.37 -12.62 25.09
N ARG A 416 7.68 -13.65 24.28
CA ARG A 416 8.62 -14.71 24.62
C ARG A 416 10.01 -14.14 24.96
N THR A 417 10.52 -13.26 24.10
CA THR A 417 11.82 -12.61 24.35
C THR A 417 11.81 -11.79 25.64
N TRP A 418 10.70 -11.08 25.90
CA TRP A 418 10.59 -10.28 27.12
C TRP A 418 10.54 -11.15 28.39
N PHE A 419 9.67 -12.16 28.41
CA PHE A 419 9.54 -13.06 29.57
C PHE A 419 10.78 -13.93 29.82
N CYS A 420 11.49 -14.32 28.77
CA CYS A 420 12.68 -15.17 28.89
C CYS A 420 13.99 -14.37 29.06
N THR A 421 13.94 -13.04 29.17
CA THR A 421 15.14 -12.24 29.43
C THR A 421 15.56 -12.41 30.91
N PRO A 422 16.81 -12.82 31.18
CA PRO A 422 17.30 -12.90 32.55
C PRO A 422 17.22 -11.56 33.28
N SER A 423 16.64 -11.55 34.47
CA SER A 423 16.70 -10.38 35.35
C SER A 423 17.93 -10.48 36.27
N PRO A 424 18.68 -9.39 36.45
CA PRO A 424 19.80 -9.38 37.37
C PRO A 424 19.37 -9.48 38.85
N LEU A 425 18.09 -9.26 39.16
CA LEU A 425 17.53 -9.33 40.50
C LEU A 425 16.57 -10.52 40.61
N SER A 426 16.86 -11.45 41.53
CA SER A 426 15.99 -12.61 41.80
C SER A 426 14.57 -12.20 42.26
N ALA A 427 14.45 -11.05 42.90
CA ALA A 427 13.15 -10.49 43.32
C ALA A 427 12.23 -10.05 42.13
N ASP A 428 12.80 -9.87 40.94
CA ASP A 428 12.05 -9.50 39.74
C ASP A 428 11.51 -10.73 38.99
N LEU A 429 11.84 -11.95 39.43
CA LEU A 429 11.45 -13.19 38.80
C LEU A 429 10.14 -13.72 39.42
N ALA A 430 9.17 -14.03 38.60
CA ALA A 430 7.97 -14.77 38.97
C ALA A 430 7.99 -16.14 38.31
N GLN A 431 7.66 -17.20 39.09
CA GLN A 431 7.50 -18.54 38.53
C GLN A 431 6.04 -18.77 38.14
N PHE A 432 5.85 -19.24 36.91
CA PHE A 432 4.54 -19.61 36.37
C PHE A 432 4.52 -21.10 36.01
N PRO A 433 3.40 -21.81 36.22
CA PRO A 433 3.19 -23.10 35.60
C PRO A 433 3.36 -22.99 34.09
N ARG A 434 4.00 -23.99 33.46
CA ARG A 434 4.28 -23.97 32.02
C ARG A 434 3.02 -23.75 31.18
N GLU A 435 1.92 -24.42 31.54
CA GLU A 435 0.63 -24.28 30.86
C GLU A 435 0.10 -22.84 30.93
N ALA A 436 0.17 -22.19 32.11
CA ALA A 436 -0.26 -20.80 32.27
C ALA A 436 0.63 -19.83 31.47
N PHE A 437 1.94 -20.09 31.41
CA PHE A 437 2.86 -19.31 30.59
C PHE A 437 2.54 -19.44 29.10
N GLU A 438 2.30 -20.66 28.60
CA GLU A 438 1.96 -20.90 27.20
C GLU A 438 0.60 -20.25 26.84
N CYS A 439 -0.41 -20.34 27.71
CA CYS A 439 -1.68 -19.60 27.53
C CYS A 439 -1.44 -18.09 27.43
N LEU A 440 -0.70 -17.50 28.35
CA LEU A 440 -0.40 -16.06 28.33
C LEU A 440 0.31 -15.64 27.04
N VAL A 441 1.29 -16.42 26.59
CA VAL A 441 2.08 -16.09 25.38
C VAL A 441 1.27 -16.29 24.11
N ASN A 442 0.36 -17.28 24.06
CA ASN A 442 -0.43 -17.60 22.88
C ASN A 442 -1.70 -16.75 22.80
N ASP A 443 -2.40 -16.50 23.90
CA ASP A 443 -3.70 -15.84 23.93
C ASP A 443 -3.62 -14.31 24.02
N LEU A 444 -2.64 -13.75 24.76
CA LEU A 444 -2.41 -12.29 24.80
C LEU A 444 -2.20 -11.65 23.40
N PRO A 445 -1.48 -12.29 22.46
CA PRO A 445 -1.33 -11.75 21.10
C PRO A 445 -2.63 -11.71 20.31
N LEU A 446 -3.61 -12.57 20.62
CA LEU A 446 -4.89 -12.66 19.91
C LEU A 446 -5.89 -11.59 20.39
N ALA A 447 -5.73 -11.09 21.61
CA ALA A 447 -6.68 -10.17 22.26
C ALA A 447 -6.70 -8.74 21.69
N ALA A 448 -6.33 -8.53 20.43
CA ALA A 448 -6.22 -7.18 19.86
C ALA A 448 -6.95 -7.00 18.53
#